data_906d839291233917286bf813876248ea
#
_entry.id   906d839291233917286bf813876248ea
#
_cell.length_a   1.000
_cell.length_b   1.000
_cell.length_c   1.000
_cell.angle_alpha   90.00
_cell.angle_beta   90.00
_cell.angle_gamma   90.00
#
_symmetry.space_group_name_H-M   'P 1'
#
loop_
_entity.id
_entity.type
_entity.pdbx_description
1 polymer ?
#
loop_
_entity_poly.entity_id
_entity_poly.type
_entity_poly.pdbx_seq_one_letter_code
_entity_poly.pdbx_strand_id
1 'polypeptide(L)'
;MAETDARRGAWGNGRFGIAWRATAPYRPLMMLMLVSSTASFAALGALSLFARDELGASDTMVTVNFVVVALASMAVMLATGHVSDRGGVRRVIIPASLAWLGIGYAILASVRSYPAMLAVGVVFFCAVGVPNAQLMAYARDLVERRDGTATSTAVIAMMRIVLSIGSFTGFGIGGLGLAYLGARPLFRVVAVVCLGCLALSWYLLRGRGAVATAEPQPLMDENNDGRHGVRERTAGGQRLLLILVVVMVLFSSGRVMVLSQLPILMTVSLHGPLQLTGFALALPPLCELVLMPTMAFAAVRWGRGKVFLVGAAASVVYYGGLVVVTTPGLLMLLQVVYAVFGAATVIAGIDLAQRLMAGRAGMATSIYLSHENVATINGSLVAMVSVATLGHQIGFLVPAALCLVAFAFSTWAFARHPDTFDLRRRPPSGQRPRIPAGTA
;
A
#
# COMPACT_ATOMS: atom_id res chain seq x y z
N MET A 1 33.30 -28.61 -2.21
CA MET A 1 31.97 -28.84 -2.80
C MET A 1 30.89 -29.08 -1.73
N ALA A 2 31.17 -29.69 -0.58
CA ALA A 2 30.22 -29.91 0.52
C ALA A 2 29.85 -28.62 1.32
N GLU A 3 30.72 -27.62 1.37
CA GLU A 3 30.52 -26.39 2.14
C GLU A 3 29.64 -25.35 1.43
N THR A 4 29.50 -25.44 0.11
CA THR A 4 28.60 -24.64 -0.71
C THR A 4 27.17 -25.12 -0.68
N ASP A 5 26.91 -26.39 -0.46
CA ASP A 5 25.57 -26.97 -0.32
C ASP A 5 24.96 -26.73 1.06
N ALA A 6 25.75 -26.73 2.12
CA ALA A 6 25.29 -26.38 3.47
C ALA A 6 24.80 -24.92 3.58
N ARG A 7 25.38 -24.00 2.80
CA ARG A 7 24.92 -22.60 2.77
C ARG A 7 23.66 -22.38 1.94
N ARG A 8 23.34 -23.23 0.97
CA ARG A 8 22.09 -23.16 0.17
C ARG A 8 20.86 -23.65 0.93
N GLY A 9 21.02 -24.66 1.80
CA GLY A 9 19.93 -25.20 2.63
C GLY A 9 19.50 -24.31 3.80
N ALA A 10 20.38 -23.43 4.30
CA ALA A 10 20.14 -22.58 5.47
C ALA A 10 19.30 -21.31 5.18
N TRP A 11 19.10 -20.95 3.92
CA TRP A 11 18.43 -19.70 3.56
C TRP A 11 16.89 -19.77 3.45
N GLY A 12 16.31 -20.96 3.25
CA GLY A 12 14.86 -21.12 3.01
C GLY A 12 14.04 -21.40 4.26
N ASN A 13 14.36 -22.44 5.02
CA ASN A 13 13.47 -22.98 6.04
C ASN A 13 13.72 -22.49 7.47
N GLY A 14 14.96 -22.12 7.84
CA GLY A 14 15.28 -21.72 9.21
C GLY A 14 14.82 -20.32 9.59
N ARG A 15 15.05 -19.33 8.72
CA ARG A 15 14.76 -17.92 9.03
C ARG A 15 13.27 -17.59 9.01
N PHE A 16 12.51 -18.14 8.07
CA PHE A 16 11.06 -17.98 8.04
C PHE A 16 10.39 -18.64 9.25
N GLY A 17 10.82 -19.83 9.62
CA GLY A 17 10.32 -20.54 10.80
C GLY A 17 10.61 -19.80 12.11
N ILE A 18 11.79 -19.18 12.24
CA ILE A 18 12.17 -18.37 13.41
C ILE A 18 11.32 -17.09 13.44
N ALA A 19 11.19 -16.37 12.32
CA ALA A 19 10.35 -15.21 12.23
C ALA A 19 8.88 -15.54 12.54
N TRP A 20 8.36 -16.64 12.01
CA TRP A 20 7.00 -17.11 12.29
C TRP A 20 6.75 -17.44 13.76
N ARG A 21 7.73 -18.06 14.45
CA ARG A 21 7.65 -18.33 15.90
C ARG A 21 7.69 -17.04 16.72
N ALA A 22 8.52 -16.09 16.34
CA ALA A 22 8.59 -14.79 16.99
C ALA A 22 7.28 -13.99 16.88
N THR A 23 6.47 -14.23 15.83
CA THR A 23 5.16 -13.56 15.67
C THR A 23 4.03 -14.20 16.48
N ALA A 24 4.24 -15.35 17.13
CA ALA A 24 3.18 -16.08 17.85
C ALA A 24 2.38 -15.23 18.85
N PRO A 25 2.97 -14.35 19.67
CA PRO A 25 2.23 -13.50 20.62
C PRO A 25 1.35 -12.45 19.94
N TYR A 26 1.62 -12.13 18.66
CA TYR A 26 0.97 -11.07 17.88
C TYR A 26 -0.08 -11.59 16.91
N ARG A 27 -0.25 -12.91 16.79
CA ARG A 27 -1.24 -13.56 15.91
C ARG A 27 -2.67 -13.04 16.10
N PRO A 28 -3.17 -12.77 17.33
CA PRO A 28 -4.51 -12.22 17.50
C PRO A 28 -4.69 -10.85 16.84
N LEU A 29 -3.66 -9.99 16.85
CA LEU A 29 -3.69 -8.70 16.15
C LEU A 29 -3.65 -8.89 14.63
N MET A 30 -2.87 -9.87 14.15
CA MET A 30 -2.83 -10.23 12.73
C MET A 30 -4.17 -10.76 12.24
N MET A 31 -4.85 -11.59 13.04
CA MET A 31 -6.19 -12.09 12.73
C MET A 31 -7.23 -10.97 12.70
N LEU A 32 -7.19 -10.06 13.67
CA LEU A 32 -8.05 -8.88 13.67
C LEU A 32 -7.85 -8.04 12.40
N MET A 33 -6.59 -7.83 12.00
CA MET A 33 -6.23 -7.11 10.78
C MET A 33 -6.72 -7.84 9.53
N LEU A 34 -6.53 -9.17 9.46
CA LEU A 34 -7.00 -10.00 8.35
C LEU A 34 -8.52 -9.85 8.15
N VAL A 35 -9.29 -10.05 9.22
CA VAL A 35 -10.77 -10.03 9.14
C VAL A 35 -11.27 -8.61 8.84
N SER A 36 -10.73 -7.59 9.49
CA SER A 36 -11.15 -6.19 9.27
C SER A 36 -10.80 -5.70 7.86
N SER A 37 -9.62 -6.04 7.35
CA SER A 37 -9.23 -5.69 5.98
C SER A 37 -10.04 -6.44 4.95
N THR A 38 -10.28 -7.76 5.13
CA THR A 38 -11.16 -8.54 4.25
C THR A 38 -12.55 -7.90 4.15
N ALA A 39 -13.15 -7.52 5.27
CA ALA A 39 -14.45 -6.86 5.28
C ALA A 39 -14.44 -5.52 4.53
N SER A 40 -13.45 -4.67 4.80
CA SER A 40 -13.33 -3.35 4.16
C SER A 40 -13.12 -3.44 2.65
N PHE A 41 -12.24 -4.34 2.19
CA PHE A 41 -11.98 -4.53 0.75
C PHE A 41 -13.14 -5.22 0.02
N ALA A 42 -13.92 -6.07 0.70
CA ALA A 42 -15.13 -6.66 0.13
C ALA A 42 -16.17 -5.59 -0.21
N ALA A 43 -16.41 -4.66 0.69
CA ALA A 43 -17.31 -3.55 0.45
C ALA A 43 -16.79 -2.58 -0.61
N LEU A 44 -15.48 -2.27 -0.58
CA LEU A 44 -14.86 -1.33 -1.51
C LEU A 44 -15.01 -1.79 -2.98
N GLY A 45 -14.85 -3.09 -3.24
CA GLY A 45 -15.00 -3.66 -4.58
C GLY A 45 -16.43 -3.58 -5.14
N ALA A 46 -17.45 -3.53 -4.26
CA ALA A 46 -18.85 -3.47 -4.65
C ALA A 46 -19.38 -2.03 -4.82
N LEU A 47 -18.67 -1.03 -4.29
CA LEU A 47 -19.19 0.32 -4.10
C LEU A 47 -19.50 1.05 -5.42
N SER A 48 -18.66 0.89 -6.45
CA SER A 48 -18.84 1.53 -7.75
C SER A 48 -20.08 1.01 -8.48
N LEU A 49 -20.28 -0.30 -8.49
CA LEU A 49 -21.43 -0.94 -9.12
C LEU A 49 -22.72 -0.67 -8.34
N PHE A 50 -22.67 -0.66 -7.00
CA PHE A 50 -23.81 -0.24 -6.18
C PHE A 50 -24.27 1.19 -6.52
N ALA A 51 -23.32 2.13 -6.62
CA ALA A 51 -23.64 3.51 -6.96
C ALA A 51 -24.29 3.62 -8.34
N ARG A 52 -23.76 2.88 -9.32
CA ARG A 52 -24.23 2.91 -10.70
C ARG A 52 -25.57 2.17 -10.88
N ASP A 53 -25.61 0.91 -10.50
CA ASP A 53 -26.70 0.00 -10.86
C ASP A 53 -27.92 0.13 -9.95
N GLU A 54 -27.70 0.42 -8.65
CA GLU A 54 -28.80 0.56 -7.69
C GLU A 54 -29.23 2.01 -7.42
N LEU A 55 -28.30 2.98 -7.53
CA LEU A 55 -28.58 4.40 -7.26
C LEU A 55 -28.66 5.26 -8.52
N GLY A 56 -28.42 4.67 -9.71
CA GLY A 56 -28.48 5.38 -10.99
C GLY A 56 -27.40 6.44 -11.17
N ALA A 57 -26.27 6.32 -10.48
CA ALA A 57 -25.20 7.30 -10.57
C ALA A 57 -24.47 7.20 -11.93
N SER A 58 -24.15 8.36 -12.54
CA SER A 58 -23.29 8.40 -13.71
C SER A 58 -21.85 8.03 -13.35
N ASP A 59 -21.03 7.65 -14.35
CA ASP A 59 -19.61 7.30 -14.14
C ASP A 59 -18.83 8.43 -13.47
N THR A 60 -19.15 9.68 -13.81
CA THR A 60 -18.60 10.86 -13.15
C THR A 60 -19.01 10.94 -11.68
N MET A 61 -20.29 10.70 -11.36
CA MET A 61 -20.77 10.70 -9.98
C MET A 61 -20.09 9.61 -9.16
N VAL A 62 -19.92 8.41 -9.72
CA VAL A 62 -19.15 7.32 -9.08
C VAL A 62 -17.74 7.79 -8.76
N THR A 63 -17.06 8.40 -9.73
CA THR A 63 -15.70 8.94 -9.51
C THR A 63 -15.68 10.02 -8.44
N VAL A 64 -16.60 10.97 -8.47
CA VAL A 64 -16.72 12.04 -7.46
C VAL A 64 -16.86 11.46 -6.06
N ASN A 65 -17.65 10.40 -5.88
CA ASN A 65 -17.75 9.74 -4.58
C ASN A 65 -16.38 9.23 -4.08
N PHE A 66 -15.64 8.52 -4.91
CA PHE A 66 -14.29 8.03 -4.54
C PHE A 66 -13.32 9.17 -4.25
N VAL A 67 -13.35 10.24 -5.05
CA VAL A 67 -12.53 11.44 -4.88
C VAL A 67 -12.80 12.12 -3.53
N VAL A 68 -14.07 12.44 -3.27
CA VAL A 68 -14.46 13.16 -2.04
C VAL A 68 -14.17 12.33 -0.80
N VAL A 69 -14.47 11.03 -0.83
CA VAL A 69 -14.16 10.11 0.28
C VAL A 69 -12.66 9.97 0.47
N ALA A 70 -11.85 9.88 -0.61
CA ALA A 70 -10.39 9.80 -0.51
C ALA A 70 -9.79 11.05 0.12
N LEU A 71 -10.25 12.24 -0.26
CA LEU A 71 -9.82 13.52 0.33
C LEU A 71 -10.21 13.62 1.81
N ALA A 72 -11.43 13.22 2.15
CA ALA A 72 -11.89 13.15 3.54
C ALA A 72 -11.06 12.14 4.36
N SER A 73 -10.76 10.98 3.76
CA SER A 73 -9.91 9.94 4.41
C SER A 73 -8.51 10.46 4.71
N MET A 74 -7.92 11.22 3.81
CA MET A 74 -6.61 11.82 4.04
C MET A 74 -6.64 12.78 5.24
N ALA A 75 -7.64 13.65 5.32
CA ALA A 75 -7.80 14.58 6.44
C ALA A 75 -7.94 13.82 7.78
N VAL A 76 -8.77 12.77 7.81
CA VAL A 76 -8.99 11.93 9.00
C VAL A 76 -7.73 11.15 9.37
N MET A 77 -6.97 10.62 8.40
CA MET A 77 -5.71 9.92 8.64
C MET A 77 -4.66 10.84 9.28
N LEU A 78 -4.53 12.07 8.80
CA LEU A 78 -3.63 13.07 9.38
C LEU A 78 -4.05 13.44 10.81
N ALA A 79 -5.34 13.70 11.03
CA ALA A 79 -5.87 14.04 12.35
C ALA A 79 -5.69 12.88 13.35
N THR A 80 -6.03 11.66 12.95
CA THR A 80 -5.88 10.46 13.80
C THR A 80 -4.41 10.12 14.06
N GLY A 81 -3.51 10.36 13.12
CA GLY A 81 -2.06 10.25 13.32
C GLY A 81 -1.60 11.16 14.45
N HIS A 82 -1.95 12.44 14.36
CA HIS A 82 -1.58 13.45 15.38
C HIS A 82 -2.12 13.12 16.79
N VAL A 83 -3.37 12.65 16.87
CA VAL A 83 -4.00 12.25 18.14
C VAL A 83 -3.41 10.96 18.67
N SER A 84 -3.06 10.01 17.81
CA SER A 84 -2.55 8.70 18.22
C SER A 84 -1.15 8.71 18.79
N ASP A 85 -0.37 9.77 18.52
CA ASP A 85 0.97 9.96 19.11
C ASP A 85 0.92 10.32 20.60
N ARG A 86 -0.25 10.72 21.11
CA ARG A 86 -0.50 10.90 22.53
C ARG A 86 -0.75 9.53 23.16
N GLY A 87 0.20 8.98 23.91
CA GLY A 87 0.25 7.62 24.43
C GLY A 87 -1.08 7.03 24.92
N GLY A 88 -1.31 5.76 24.59
CA GLY A 88 -2.49 5.00 25.06
C GLY A 88 -3.78 5.17 24.25
N VAL A 89 -3.92 6.22 23.46
CA VAL A 89 -5.15 6.57 22.71
C VAL A 89 -5.46 5.55 21.60
N ARG A 90 -4.45 4.88 21.05
CA ARG A 90 -4.63 3.85 19.99
C ARG A 90 -5.56 2.71 20.40
N ARG A 91 -5.61 2.37 21.71
CA ARG A 91 -6.52 1.35 22.25
C ARG A 91 -7.99 1.74 22.15
N VAL A 92 -8.27 3.02 22.07
CA VAL A 92 -9.63 3.56 21.89
C VAL A 92 -9.92 3.80 20.41
N ILE A 93 -8.95 4.31 19.65
CA ILE A 93 -9.13 4.62 18.23
C ILE A 93 -9.45 3.36 17.42
N ILE A 94 -8.77 2.23 17.69
CA ILE A 94 -8.98 0.98 16.94
C ILE A 94 -10.44 0.50 17.07
N PRO A 95 -10.98 0.22 18.25
CA PRO A 95 -12.37 -0.21 18.37
C PRO A 95 -13.37 0.87 17.94
N ALA A 96 -13.12 2.15 18.21
CA ALA A 96 -13.98 3.24 17.78
C ALA A 96 -14.09 3.34 16.25
N SER A 97 -12.98 3.21 15.53
CA SER A 97 -12.99 3.22 14.07
C SER A 97 -13.70 2.01 13.47
N LEU A 98 -13.59 0.82 14.07
CA LEU A 98 -14.33 -0.38 13.67
C LEU A 98 -15.84 -0.24 13.91
N ALA A 99 -16.24 0.34 15.04
CA ALA A 99 -17.65 0.66 15.31
C ALA A 99 -18.19 1.66 14.30
N TRP A 100 -17.43 2.72 14.03
CA TRP A 100 -17.78 3.76 13.07
C TRP A 100 -18.02 3.21 11.69
N LEU A 101 -17.10 2.38 11.20
CA LEU A 101 -17.24 1.71 9.91
C LEU A 101 -18.43 0.72 9.88
N GLY A 102 -18.62 -0.06 10.93
CA GLY A 102 -19.75 -0.98 11.03
C GLY A 102 -21.11 -0.28 10.94
N ILE A 103 -21.27 0.86 11.64
CA ILE A 103 -22.44 1.72 11.53
C ILE A 103 -22.58 2.27 10.11
N GLY A 104 -21.48 2.76 9.51
CA GLY A 104 -21.47 3.28 8.15
C GLY A 104 -21.96 2.25 7.11
N TYR A 105 -21.48 1.00 7.19
CA TYR A 105 -21.94 -0.07 6.30
C TYR A 105 -23.39 -0.47 6.55
N ALA A 106 -23.87 -0.48 7.79
CA ALA A 106 -25.26 -0.74 8.11
C ALA A 106 -26.19 0.33 7.51
N ILE A 107 -25.81 1.61 7.60
CA ILE A 107 -26.53 2.72 7.01
C ILE A 107 -26.50 2.61 5.48
N LEU A 108 -25.32 2.35 4.89
CA LEU A 108 -25.12 2.22 3.44
C LEU A 108 -26.05 1.16 2.84
N ALA A 109 -26.26 0.03 3.54
CA ALA A 109 -27.18 -1.02 3.10
C ALA A 109 -28.64 -0.56 2.95
N SER A 110 -29.00 0.58 3.56
CA SER A 110 -30.35 1.15 3.54
C SER A 110 -30.48 2.39 2.64
N VAL A 111 -29.37 2.89 2.11
CA VAL A 111 -29.32 4.09 1.25
C VAL A 111 -30.06 3.84 -0.07
N ARG A 112 -30.83 4.85 -0.51
CA ARG A 112 -31.64 4.78 -1.75
C ARG A 112 -31.37 5.92 -2.74
N SER A 113 -30.43 6.81 -2.41
CA SER A 113 -30.09 7.94 -3.28
C SER A 113 -28.58 8.21 -3.26
N TYR A 114 -28.06 8.69 -4.37
CA TYR A 114 -26.64 9.00 -4.49
C TYR A 114 -26.17 10.09 -3.48
N PRO A 115 -26.89 11.21 -3.23
CA PRO A 115 -26.46 12.17 -2.23
C PRO A 115 -26.35 11.59 -0.82
N ALA A 116 -27.25 10.67 -0.44
CA ALA A 116 -27.16 9.99 0.84
C ALA A 116 -25.95 9.04 0.90
N MET A 117 -25.63 8.34 -0.19
CA MET A 117 -24.41 7.54 -0.31
C MET A 117 -23.16 8.39 -0.14
N LEU A 118 -23.08 9.55 -0.80
CA LEU A 118 -21.96 10.48 -0.71
C LEU A 118 -21.80 10.99 0.73
N ALA A 119 -22.91 11.37 1.40
CA ALA A 119 -22.87 11.80 2.80
C ALA A 119 -22.36 10.68 3.72
N VAL A 120 -22.84 9.44 3.57
CA VAL A 120 -22.32 8.27 4.31
C VAL A 120 -20.84 8.05 4.01
N GLY A 121 -20.43 8.18 2.76
CA GLY A 121 -19.04 8.08 2.34
C GLY A 121 -18.13 9.07 3.09
N VAL A 122 -18.49 10.34 3.09
CA VAL A 122 -17.73 11.42 3.74
C VAL A 122 -17.71 11.26 5.25
N VAL A 123 -18.85 10.90 5.87
CA VAL A 123 -18.95 10.81 7.34
C VAL A 123 -18.29 9.53 7.87
N PHE A 124 -18.56 8.39 7.26
CA PHE A 124 -18.14 7.10 7.81
C PHE A 124 -16.92 6.51 7.12
N PHE A 125 -16.85 6.51 5.79
CA PHE A 125 -15.78 5.83 5.06
C PHE A 125 -14.50 6.65 4.94
N CYS A 126 -14.52 7.91 5.35
CA CYS A 126 -13.29 8.68 5.59
C CYS A 126 -12.35 8.02 6.61
N ALA A 127 -12.86 7.14 7.48
CA ALA A 127 -12.08 6.41 8.47
C ALA A 127 -11.65 5.00 8.01
N VAL A 128 -11.89 4.59 6.75
CA VAL A 128 -11.66 3.20 6.27
C VAL A 128 -10.22 2.72 6.44
N GLY A 129 -9.24 3.60 6.31
CA GLY A 129 -7.82 3.29 6.50
C GLY A 129 -7.35 3.27 7.96
N VAL A 130 -8.12 3.88 8.87
CA VAL A 130 -7.71 4.10 10.26
C VAL A 130 -7.48 2.79 11.03
N PRO A 131 -8.37 1.77 11.02
CA PRO A 131 -8.14 0.56 11.78
C PRO A 131 -6.82 -0.12 11.43
N ASN A 132 -6.53 -0.29 10.13
CA ASN A 132 -5.34 -0.98 9.67
C ASN A 132 -4.05 -0.20 10.00
N ALA A 133 -4.06 1.12 9.83
CA ALA A 133 -2.93 1.98 10.18
C ALA A 133 -2.65 1.96 11.69
N GLN A 134 -3.69 2.05 12.51
CA GLN A 134 -3.56 2.06 13.97
C GLN A 134 -3.19 0.67 14.53
N LEU A 135 -3.66 -0.42 13.92
CA LEU A 135 -3.23 -1.79 14.27
C LEU A 135 -1.75 -2.02 13.98
N MET A 136 -1.25 -1.55 12.83
CA MET A 136 0.18 -1.62 12.49
C MET A 136 1.03 -0.81 13.48
N ALA A 137 0.62 0.42 13.79
CA ALA A 137 1.33 1.28 14.72
C ALA A 137 1.31 0.70 16.14
N TYR A 138 0.16 0.18 16.59
CA TYR A 138 0.03 -0.47 17.89
C TYR A 138 0.90 -1.73 18.01
N ALA A 139 0.92 -2.57 16.98
CA ALA A 139 1.75 -3.76 16.94
C ALA A 139 3.24 -3.39 17.00
N ARG A 140 3.66 -2.37 16.24
CA ARG A 140 5.03 -1.85 16.27
C ARG A 140 5.44 -1.45 17.68
N ASP A 141 4.67 -0.56 18.32
CA ASP A 141 4.98 -0.09 19.67
C ASP A 141 5.04 -1.22 20.70
N LEU A 142 4.12 -2.20 20.57
CA LEU A 142 4.07 -3.35 21.47
C LEU A 142 5.31 -4.23 21.34
N VAL A 143 5.76 -4.48 20.09
CA VAL A 143 6.92 -5.34 19.80
C VAL A 143 8.22 -4.64 20.18
N GLU A 144 8.40 -3.36 19.81
CA GLU A 144 9.62 -2.60 20.11
C GLU A 144 9.90 -2.55 21.62
N ARG A 145 8.85 -2.43 22.43
CA ARG A 145 8.96 -2.42 23.90
C ARG A 145 9.26 -3.80 24.48
N ARG A 146 8.79 -4.88 23.86
CA ARG A 146 8.90 -6.24 24.41
C ARG A 146 10.10 -6.99 23.90
N ASP A 147 10.33 -6.97 22.60
CA ASP A 147 11.21 -7.91 21.89
C ASP A 147 12.28 -7.18 21.04
N GLY A 148 12.30 -5.85 21.05
CA GLY A 148 13.30 -5.01 20.36
C GLY A 148 13.00 -4.77 18.87
N THR A 149 13.84 -3.93 18.25
CA THR A 149 13.65 -3.41 16.88
C THR A 149 13.74 -4.46 15.78
N ALA A 150 14.58 -5.48 15.95
CA ALA A 150 14.72 -6.56 14.95
C ALA A 150 13.44 -7.38 14.80
N THR A 151 12.80 -7.74 15.92
CA THR A 151 11.53 -8.46 15.95
C THR A 151 10.39 -7.58 15.42
N SER A 152 10.42 -6.27 15.72
CA SER A 152 9.46 -5.30 15.19
C SER A 152 9.43 -5.28 13.67
N THR A 153 10.56 -5.26 13.01
CA THR A 153 10.66 -5.31 11.54
C THR A 153 9.99 -6.58 10.97
N ALA A 154 10.23 -7.73 11.58
CA ALA A 154 9.62 -9.00 11.14
C ALA A 154 8.10 -9.01 11.33
N VAL A 155 7.60 -8.52 12.47
CA VAL A 155 6.16 -8.46 12.76
C VAL A 155 5.45 -7.49 11.81
N ILE A 156 6.02 -6.32 11.53
CA ILE A 156 5.45 -5.36 10.57
C ILE A 156 5.42 -5.94 9.15
N ALA A 157 6.49 -6.65 8.74
CA ALA A 157 6.50 -7.34 7.45
C ALA A 157 5.38 -8.39 7.35
N MET A 158 5.17 -9.20 8.41
CA MET A 158 4.08 -10.15 8.47
C MET A 158 2.69 -9.49 8.47
N MET A 159 2.51 -8.36 9.15
CA MET A 159 1.25 -7.61 9.11
C MET A 159 0.96 -7.07 7.71
N ARG A 160 1.98 -6.65 6.94
CA ARG A 160 1.81 -6.25 5.54
C ARG A 160 1.37 -7.43 4.66
N ILE A 161 1.95 -8.62 4.86
CA ILE A 161 1.52 -9.85 4.18
C ILE A 161 0.05 -10.15 4.52
N VAL A 162 -0.32 -10.06 5.78
CA VAL A 162 -1.70 -10.27 6.25
C VAL A 162 -2.66 -9.24 5.62
N LEU A 163 -2.25 -7.99 5.49
CA LEU A 163 -3.04 -6.95 4.80
C LEU A 163 -3.23 -7.28 3.32
N SER A 164 -2.19 -7.75 2.63
CA SER A 164 -2.29 -8.18 1.22
C SER A 164 -3.19 -9.40 1.05
N ILE A 165 -3.11 -10.38 1.96
CA ILE A 165 -4.04 -11.52 1.99
C ILE A 165 -5.47 -11.04 2.25
N GLY A 166 -5.66 -10.11 3.19
CA GLY A 166 -6.97 -9.52 3.50
C GLY A 166 -7.57 -8.73 2.33
N SER A 167 -6.75 -8.01 1.56
CA SER A 167 -7.22 -7.31 0.36
C SER A 167 -7.58 -8.28 -0.76
N PHE A 168 -6.75 -9.30 -1.00
CA PHE A 168 -7.06 -10.36 -1.98
C PHE A 168 -8.37 -11.07 -1.64
N THR A 169 -8.49 -11.59 -0.42
CA THR A 169 -9.70 -12.30 0.03
C THR A 169 -10.91 -11.37 0.05
N GLY A 170 -10.73 -10.12 0.47
CA GLY A 170 -11.77 -9.11 0.52
C GLY A 170 -12.34 -8.79 -0.86
N PHE A 171 -11.52 -8.42 -1.82
CA PHE A 171 -12.00 -8.15 -3.18
C PHE A 171 -12.62 -9.40 -3.83
N GLY A 172 -12.02 -10.58 -3.65
CA GLY A 172 -12.57 -11.85 -4.16
C GLY A 172 -13.94 -12.16 -3.56
N ILE A 173 -14.08 -12.14 -2.24
CA ILE A 173 -15.35 -12.36 -1.52
C ILE A 173 -16.36 -11.26 -1.87
N GLY A 174 -15.90 -10.01 -2.01
CA GLY A 174 -16.75 -8.88 -2.40
C GLY A 174 -17.37 -9.07 -3.78
N GLY A 175 -16.58 -9.51 -4.77
CA GLY A 175 -17.07 -9.81 -6.11
C GLY A 175 -18.07 -10.97 -6.13
N LEU A 176 -17.77 -12.06 -5.41
CA LEU A 176 -18.70 -13.18 -5.26
C LEU A 176 -19.97 -12.76 -4.49
N GLY A 177 -19.80 -12.05 -3.37
CA GLY A 177 -20.91 -11.55 -2.57
C GLY A 177 -21.84 -10.63 -3.36
N LEU A 178 -21.26 -9.74 -4.16
CA LEU A 178 -22.04 -8.86 -5.03
C LEU A 178 -22.82 -9.66 -6.08
N ALA A 179 -22.19 -10.68 -6.68
CA ALA A 179 -22.82 -11.49 -7.72
C ALA A 179 -23.96 -12.40 -7.22
N TYR A 180 -23.82 -12.97 -6.02
CA TYR A 180 -24.79 -13.95 -5.50
C TYR A 180 -25.78 -13.37 -4.48
N LEU A 181 -25.37 -12.37 -3.70
CA LEU A 181 -26.21 -11.79 -2.65
C LEU A 181 -26.74 -10.40 -3.05
N GLY A 182 -26.04 -9.70 -3.95
CA GLY A 182 -26.28 -8.28 -4.22
C GLY A 182 -25.56 -7.36 -3.22
N ALA A 183 -25.53 -6.06 -3.52
CA ALA A 183 -24.73 -5.09 -2.76
C ALA A 183 -25.25 -4.86 -1.33
N ARG A 184 -26.57 -4.72 -1.14
CA ARG A 184 -27.16 -4.41 0.18
C ARG A 184 -26.95 -5.50 1.22
N PRO A 185 -27.23 -6.81 0.93
CA PRO A 185 -26.88 -7.89 1.84
C PRO A 185 -25.38 -7.98 2.12
N LEU A 186 -24.54 -7.78 1.11
CA LEU A 186 -23.08 -7.76 1.28
C LEU A 186 -22.67 -6.68 2.31
N PHE A 187 -23.20 -5.45 2.21
CA PHE A 187 -22.89 -4.39 3.17
C PHE A 187 -23.39 -4.71 4.58
N ARG A 188 -24.53 -5.39 4.73
CA ARG A 188 -25.00 -5.88 6.04
C ARG A 188 -24.03 -6.90 6.65
N VAL A 189 -23.57 -7.86 5.85
CA VAL A 189 -22.55 -8.84 6.30
C VAL A 189 -21.27 -8.13 6.73
N VAL A 190 -20.79 -7.19 5.93
CA VAL A 190 -19.59 -6.39 6.27
C VAL A 190 -19.79 -5.60 7.57
N ALA A 191 -20.96 -5.00 7.77
CA ALA A 191 -21.31 -4.31 9.02
C ALA A 191 -21.22 -5.23 10.23
N VAL A 192 -21.82 -6.44 10.14
CA VAL A 192 -21.76 -7.45 11.22
C VAL A 192 -20.30 -7.88 11.50
N VAL A 193 -19.51 -8.11 10.46
CA VAL A 193 -18.09 -8.47 10.61
C VAL A 193 -17.30 -7.33 11.27
N CYS A 194 -17.52 -6.07 10.91
CA CYS A 194 -16.89 -4.91 11.55
C CYS A 194 -17.27 -4.80 13.04
N LEU A 195 -18.54 -5.06 13.39
CA LEU A 195 -18.98 -5.10 14.80
C LEU A 195 -18.39 -6.30 15.55
N GLY A 196 -18.21 -7.44 14.90
CA GLY A 196 -17.47 -8.57 15.46
C GLY A 196 -16.01 -8.23 15.72
N CYS A 197 -15.35 -7.53 14.78
CA CYS A 197 -14.00 -7.02 14.95
C CYS A 197 -13.90 -5.98 16.07
N LEU A 198 -14.93 -5.14 16.27
CA LEU A 198 -15.03 -4.24 17.43
C LEU A 198 -14.99 -5.03 18.74
N ALA A 199 -15.83 -6.05 18.89
CA ALA A 199 -15.87 -6.88 20.10
C ALA A 199 -14.54 -7.60 20.34
N LEU A 200 -13.95 -8.16 19.29
CA LEU A 200 -12.63 -8.81 19.36
C LEU A 200 -11.53 -7.82 19.73
N SER A 201 -11.50 -6.63 19.11
CA SER A 201 -10.51 -5.60 19.41
C SER A 201 -10.61 -5.13 20.85
N TRP A 202 -11.83 -4.93 21.35
CA TRP A 202 -12.08 -4.58 22.74
C TRP A 202 -11.58 -5.63 23.72
N TYR A 203 -11.84 -6.91 23.44
CA TYR A 203 -11.33 -8.04 24.25
C TYR A 203 -9.79 -8.10 24.25
N LEU A 204 -9.16 -8.01 23.07
CA LEU A 204 -7.70 -8.11 22.91
C LEU A 204 -6.95 -6.93 23.55
N LEU A 205 -7.53 -5.71 23.51
CA LEU A 205 -6.87 -4.50 23.97
C LEU A 205 -7.12 -4.20 25.45
N ARG A 206 -8.20 -4.71 26.03
CA ARG A 206 -8.49 -4.59 27.50
C ARG A 206 -7.53 -5.40 28.37
N GLY A 207 -7.22 -6.64 27.98
CA GLY A 207 -6.48 -7.60 28.83
C GLY A 207 -4.98 -7.35 28.92
N ARG A 208 -4.41 -6.47 28.09
CA ARG A 208 -2.97 -6.17 28.10
C ARG A 208 -2.76 -4.89 28.92
N GLY A 209 -2.53 -5.08 30.20
CA GLY A 209 -2.37 -4.07 31.24
C GLY A 209 -1.64 -2.79 30.80
N ALA A 210 -1.88 -1.70 31.51
CA ALA A 210 -1.33 -0.38 31.29
C ALA A 210 0.18 -0.45 30.94
N VAL A 211 0.48 -0.43 29.66
CA VAL A 211 1.83 -0.13 29.19
C VAL A 211 1.99 1.35 29.52
N ALA A 212 2.65 1.61 30.65
CA ALA A 212 2.94 2.95 31.13
C ALA A 212 3.43 3.81 29.97
N THR A 213 2.91 5.02 29.92
CA THR A 213 3.38 6.10 29.07
C THR A 213 4.90 6.23 29.24
N ALA A 214 5.67 5.54 28.39
CA ALA A 214 7.07 5.91 28.26
C ALA A 214 7.06 7.28 27.57
N GLU A 215 7.69 8.26 28.23
CA GLU A 215 8.04 9.53 27.61
C GLU A 215 8.64 9.27 26.22
N PRO A 216 8.34 10.13 25.24
CA PRO A 216 9.04 10.09 23.96
C PRO A 216 10.52 10.15 24.30
N GLN A 217 11.26 9.07 23.98
CA GLN A 217 12.71 9.16 24.05
C GLN A 217 13.10 10.32 23.13
N PRO A 218 13.79 11.35 23.65
CA PRO A 218 14.32 12.40 22.80
C PRO A 218 15.16 11.70 21.75
N LEU A 219 14.90 12.02 20.47
CA LEU A 219 15.76 11.64 19.37
C LEU A 219 17.18 11.99 19.81
N MET A 220 18.01 10.99 20.13
CA MET A 220 19.39 11.21 20.46
C MET A 220 19.98 11.98 19.28
N ASP A 221 20.29 13.24 19.52
CA ASP A 221 21.12 14.08 18.68
C ASP A 221 22.52 13.44 18.67
N GLU A 222 22.73 12.52 17.74
CA GLU A 222 24.00 11.85 17.56
C GLU A 222 24.96 12.86 16.93
N ASN A 223 25.74 13.46 17.81
CA ASN A 223 27.01 14.14 17.60
C ASN A 223 27.21 15.04 16.36
N ASN A 224 27.24 16.27 16.70
CA ASN A 224 27.55 17.48 15.97
C ASN A 224 29.06 17.69 15.70
N ASP A 225 29.72 16.71 15.09
CA ASP A 225 31.11 16.89 14.62
C ASP A 225 31.25 16.44 13.17
N GLY A 226 31.38 17.40 12.27
CA GLY A 226 31.62 17.17 10.84
C GLY A 226 30.74 18.02 9.89
N ARG A 227 30.44 19.27 10.24
CA ARG A 227 29.34 20.07 9.68
C ARG A 227 29.44 20.52 8.22
N HIS A 228 30.57 20.51 7.52
CA HIS A 228 30.65 21.11 6.17
C HIS A 228 30.59 20.11 5.00
N GLY A 229 31.22 18.96 5.07
CA GLY A 229 31.15 17.94 3.99
C GLY A 229 29.90 17.11 3.96
N VAL A 230 29.19 16.98 5.10
CA VAL A 230 27.91 16.23 5.21
C VAL A 230 26.74 17.04 4.65
N ARG A 231 26.80 18.39 4.75
CA ARG A 231 25.68 19.27 4.36
C ARG A 231 25.44 19.33 2.84
N GLU A 232 26.51 19.31 2.02
CA GLU A 232 26.35 19.29 0.56
C GLU A 232 25.90 17.93 0.02
N ARG A 233 26.43 16.82 0.56
CA ARG A 233 25.95 15.46 0.24
C ARG A 233 24.49 15.25 0.63
N THR A 234 24.04 15.83 1.74
CA THR A 234 22.66 15.73 2.22
C THR A 234 21.70 16.54 1.34
N ALA A 235 22.08 17.72 0.87
CA ALA A 235 21.25 18.56 0.01
C ALA A 235 21.01 17.93 -1.37
N GLY A 236 22.05 17.33 -1.97
CA GLY A 236 21.91 16.58 -3.23
C GLY A 236 21.01 15.34 -3.09
N GLY A 237 21.19 14.58 -2.01
CA GLY A 237 20.35 13.41 -1.72
C GLY A 237 18.89 13.75 -1.50
N GLN A 238 18.59 14.85 -0.79
CA GLN A 238 17.22 15.32 -0.58
C GLN A 238 16.52 15.72 -1.88
N ARG A 239 17.22 16.40 -2.79
CA ARG A 239 16.67 16.76 -4.11
C ARG A 239 16.32 15.51 -4.93
N LEU A 240 17.19 14.52 -4.96
CA LEU A 240 16.94 13.26 -5.66
C LEU A 240 15.79 12.46 -5.03
N LEU A 241 15.65 12.50 -3.70
CA LEU A 241 14.52 11.89 -3.00
C LEU A 241 13.21 12.58 -3.36
N LEU A 242 13.16 13.91 -3.41
CA LEU A 242 11.97 14.64 -3.84
C LEU A 242 11.60 14.32 -5.30
N ILE A 243 12.58 14.21 -6.19
CA ILE A 243 12.35 13.75 -7.56
C ILE A 243 11.69 12.36 -7.57
N LEU A 244 12.22 11.43 -6.77
CA LEU A 244 11.68 10.08 -6.65
C LEU A 244 10.22 10.10 -6.14
N VAL A 245 9.91 10.96 -5.15
CA VAL A 245 8.55 11.15 -4.62
C VAL A 245 7.61 11.70 -5.69
N VAL A 246 8.01 12.76 -6.42
CA VAL A 246 7.19 13.34 -7.49
C VAL A 246 6.90 12.32 -8.59
N VAL A 247 7.89 11.57 -9.00
CA VAL A 247 7.75 10.49 -9.98
C VAL A 247 6.75 9.44 -9.48
N MET A 248 6.82 9.06 -8.22
CA MET A 248 5.88 8.09 -7.64
C MET A 248 4.45 8.65 -7.53
N VAL A 249 4.29 9.94 -7.27
CA VAL A 249 2.97 10.59 -7.32
C VAL A 249 2.36 10.47 -8.72
N LEU A 250 3.15 10.70 -9.77
CA LEU A 250 2.67 10.58 -11.15
C LEU A 250 2.31 9.13 -11.50
N PHE A 251 3.13 8.16 -11.13
CA PHE A 251 2.84 6.73 -11.35
C PHE A 251 1.57 6.25 -10.63
N SER A 252 1.30 6.79 -9.44
CA SER A 252 0.15 6.39 -8.63
C SER A 252 -1.13 7.19 -8.95
N SER A 253 -1.07 8.15 -9.88
CA SER A 253 -2.19 9.05 -10.21
C SER A 253 -3.44 8.33 -10.74
N GLY A 254 -3.29 7.17 -11.40
CA GLY A 254 -4.43 6.41 -11.92
C GLY A 254 -5.14 5.52 -10.88
N ARG A 255 -4.63 5.42 -9.65
CA ARG A 255 -5.13 4.44 -8.66
C ARG A 255 -6.59 4.66 -8.26
N VAL A 256 -7.00 5.92 -8.05
CA VAL A 256 -8.39 6.24 -7.71
C VAL A 256 -9.32 5.90 -8.88
N MET A 257 -8.86 6.15 -10.11
CA MET A 257 -9.61 5.80 -11.31
C MET A 257 -9.75 4.28 -11.48
N VAL A 258 -8.72 3.50 -11.19
CA VAL A 258 -8.81 2.03 -11.19
C VAL A 258 -9.87 1.55 -10.21
N LEU A 259 -9.86 2.02 -8.97
CA LEU A 259 -10.83 1.60 -7.96
C LEU A 259 -12.27 1.97 -8.32
N SER A 260 -12.49 3.11 -8.96
CA SER A 260 -13.82 3.60 -9.33
C SER A 260 -14.33 3.03 -10.67
N GLN A 261 -13.46 2.93 -11.67
CA GLN A 261 -13.86 2.66 -13.05
C GLN A 261 -13.57 1.22 -13.54
N LEU A 262 -12.63 0.50 -12.93
CA LEU A 262 -12.32 -0.86 -13.37
C LEU A 262 -13.50 -1.84 -13.23
N PRO A 263 -14.32 -1.80 -12.16
CA PRO A 263 -15.54 -2.61 -12.11
C PRO A 263 -16.53 -2.29 -13.23
N ILE A 264 -16.67 -1.02 -13.57
CA ILE A 264 -17.55 -0.55 -14.65
C ILE A 264 -16.99 -1.00 -16.01
N LEU A 265 -15.68 -0.82 -16.23
CA LEU A 265 -15.00 -1.29 -17.43
C LEU A 265 -15.20 -2.80 -17.66
N MET A 266 -15.04 -3.61 -16.59
CA MET A 266 -15.22 -5.06 -16.65
C MET A 266 -16.64 -5.45 -17.06
N THR A 267 -17.67 -4.83 -16.44
CA THR A 267 -19.07 -5.26 -16.63
C THR A 267 -19.72 -4.60 -17.85
N VAL A 268 -19.45 -3.34 -18.12
CA VAL A 268 -20.13 -2.54 -19.14
C VAL A 268 -19.42 -2.57 -20.47
N SER A 269 -18.12 -2.30 -20.51
CA SER A 269 -17.39 -2.27 -21.78
C SER A 269 -16.98 -3.65 -22.27
N LEU A 270 -16.55 -4.51 -21.33
CA LEU A 270 -16.03 -5.83 -21.68
C LEU A 270 -17.10 -6.94 -21.56
N HIS A 271 -18.30 -6.61 -21.08
CA HIS A 271 -19.39 -7.56 -20.86
C HIS A 271 -18.97 -8.80 -20.05
N GLY A 272 -18.00 -8.60 -19.15
CA GLY A 272 -17.45 -9.64 -18.29
C GLY A 272 -18.40 -10.01 -17.16
N PRO A 273 -18.33 -11.25 -16.66
CA PRO A 273 -19.16 -11.68 -15.54
C PRO A 273 -18.80 -10.90 -14.27
N LEU A 274 -19.83 -10.59 -13.49
CA LEU A 274 -19.73 -9.76 -12.29
C LEU A 274 -18.70 -10.31 -11.27
N GLN A 275 -18.57 -11.64 -11.16
CA GLN A 275 -17.62 -12.30 -10.28
C GLN A 275 -16.16 -11.92 -10.61
N LEU A 276 -15.83 -11.75 -11.90
CA LEU A 276 -14.47 -11.39 -12.32
C LEU A 276 -14.07 -9.97 -11.89
N THR A 277 -15.03 -9.10 -11.61
CA THR A 277 -14.74 -7.74 -11.12
C THR A 277 -13.96 -7.75 -9.81
N GLY A 278 -14.42 -8.55 -8.84
CA GLY A 278 -13.73 -8.72 -7.57
C GLY A 278 -12.37 -9.39 -7.73
N PHE A 279 -12.28 -10.42 -8.59
CA PHE A 279 -11.01 -11.09 -8.88
C PHE A 279 -10.00 -10.19 -9.60
N ALA A 280 -10.46 -9.29 -10.47
CA ALA A 280 -9.58 -8.32 -11.13
C ALA A 280 -8.92 -7.37 -10.10
N LEU A 281 -9.66 -6.91 -9.10
CA LEU A 281 -9.11 -6.10 -8.02
C LEU A 281 -8.30 -6.92 -7.00
N ALA A 282 -8.60 -8.23 -6.87
CA ALA A 282 -7.91 -9.13 -5.95
C ALA A 282 -6.54 -9.59 -6.49
N LEU A 283 -6.39 -9.73 -7.80
CA LEU A 283 -5.22 -10.33 -8.42
C LEU A 283 -3.90 -9.59 -8.13
N PRO A 284 -3.80 -8.24 -8.17
CA PRO A 284 -2.57 -7.54 -7.86
C PRO A 284 -2.01 -7.85 -6.46
N PRO A 285 -2.75 -7.70 -5.34
CA PRO A 285 -2.21 -8.02 -4.03
C PRO A 285 -1.82 -9.50 -3.85
N LEU A 286 -2.48 -10.42 -4.56
CA LEU A 286 -2.06 -11.82 -4.58
C LEU A 286 -0.71 -12.00 -5.29
N CYS A 287 -0.56 -11.43 -6.48
CA CYS A 287 0.67 -11.49 -7.24
C CYS A 287 1.84 -10.81 -6.50
N GLU A 288 1.59 -9.72 -5.80
CA GLU A 288 2.60 -9.00 -5.01
C GLU A 288 3.24 -9.88 -3.95
N LEU A 289 2.52 -10.83 -3.33
CA LEU A 289 3.08 -11.76 -2.36
C LEU A 289 4.26 -12.57 -2.93
N VAL A 290 4.21 -12.91 -4.21
CA VAL A 290 5.27 -13.65 -4.91
C VAL A 290 6.26 -12.70 -5.57
N LEU A 291 5.78 -11.59 -6.12
CA LEU A 291 6.62 -10.64 -6.85
C LEU A 291 7.52 -9.82 -5.93
N MET A 292 7.10 -9.45 -4.71
CA MET A 292 7.94 -8.68 -3.79
C MET A 292 9.27 -9.39 -3.45
N PRO A 293 9.31 -10.67 -3.04
CA PRO A 293 10.56 -11.38 -2.83
C PRO A 293 11.41 -11.50 -4.10
N THR A 294 10.77 -11.74 -5.25
CA THR A 294 11.49 -11.87 -6.54
C THR A 294 12.10 -10.53 -6.97
N MET A 295 11.39 -9.41 -6.79
CA MET A 295 11.90 -8.07 -7.07
C MET A 295 13.02 -7.67 -6.10
N ALA A 296 12.95 -8.07 -4.82
CA ALA A 296 14.04 -7.87 -3.87
C ALA A 296 15.31 -8.62 -4.31
N PHE A 297 15.18 -9.87 -4.75
CA PHE A 297 16.29 -10.64 -5.30
C PHE A 297 16.84 -10.02 -6.60
N ALA A 298 15.96 -9.60 -7.50
CA ALA A 298 16.32 -8.93 -8.75
C ALA A 298 17.06 -7.60 -8.49
N ALA A 299 16.65 -6.83 -7.47
CA ALA A 299 17.28 -5.58 -7.09
C ALA A 299 18.72 -5.77 -6.62
N VAL A 300 19.01 -6.88 -5.91
CA VAL A 300 20.38 -7.24 -5.51
C VAL A 300 21.20 -7.67 -6.73
N ARG A 301 20.60 -8.43 -7.67
CA ARG A 301 21.35 -9.02 -8.81
C ARG A 301 21.54 -8.06 -9.97
N TRP A 302 20.54 -7.25 -10.31
CA TRP A 302 20.52 -6.40 -11.50
C TRP A 302 20.74 -4.92 -11.19
N GLY A 303 20.60 -4.55 -9.93
CA GLY A 303 20.63 -3.17 -9.46
C GLY A 303 19.22 -2.58 -9.26
N ARG A 304 19.10 -1.73 -8.26
CA ARG A 304 17.82 -1.18 -7.77
C ARG A 304 17.17 -0.25 -8.78
N GLY A 305 17.98 0.59 -9.42
CA GLY A 305 17.48 1.52 -10.44
C GLY A 305 16.86 0.79 -11.62
N LYS A 306 17.44 -0.33 -12.06
CA LYS A 306 16.86 -1.15 -13.15
C LYS A 306 15.54 -1.77 -12.75
N VAL A 307 15.44 -2.33 -11.55
CA VAL A 307 14.18 -2.91 -11.04
C VAL A 307 13.11 -1.83 -10.91
N PHE A 308 13.47 -0.64 -10.42
CA PHE A 308 12.53 0.49 -10.38
C PHE A 308 12.03 0.86 -11.79
N LEU A 309 12.91 0.94 -12.78
CA LEU A 309 12.53 1.24 -14.18
C LEU A 309 11.68 0.16 -14.82
N VAL A 310 11.87 -1.12 -14.47
CA VAL A 310 10.98 -2.22 -14.88
C VAL A 310 9.57 -1.99 -14.32
N GLY A 311 9.44 -1.65 -13.05
CA GLY A 311 8.15 -1.29 -12.46
C GLY A 311 7.53 -0.06 -13.12
N ALA A 312 8.33 0.97 -13.37
CA ALA A 312 7.89 2.18 -14.07
C ALA A 312 7.38 1.88 -15.50
N ALA A 313 8.08 1.04 -16.26
CA ALA A 313 7.62 0.59 -17.59
C ALA A 313 6.31 -0.22 -17.48
N ALA A 314 6.19 -1.08 -16.47
CA ALA A 314 4.97 -1.85 -16.24
C ALA A 314 3.76 -0.95 -15.98
N SER A 315 3.90 0.19 -15.29
CA SER A 315 2.80 1.15 -15.10
C SER A 315 2.32 1.76 -16.42
N VAL A 316 3.24 2.10 -17.33
CA VAL A 316 2.90 2.62 -18.67
C VAL A 316 2.13 1.58 -19.47
N VAL A 317 2.61 0.32 -19.47
CA VAL A 317 1.95 -0.80 -20.14
C VAL A 317 0.57 -1.05 -19.55
N TYR A 318 0.44 -0.99 -18.22
CA TYR A 318 -0.83 -1.20 -17.53
C TYR A 318 -1.88 -0.15 -17.90
N TYR A 319 -1.60 1.13 -17.69
CA TYR A 319 -2.58 2.18 -17.97
C TYR A 319 -2.84 2.35 -19.47
N GLY A 320 -1.80 2.21 -20.31
CA GLY A 320 -1.97 2.20 -21.76
C GLY A 320 -2.80 1.00 -22.24
N GLY A 321 -2.58 -0.17 -21.65
CA GLY A 321 -3.35 -1.38 -21.93
C GLY A 321 -4.83 -1.25 -21.56
N LEU A 322 -5.16 -0.55 -20.46
CA LEU A 322 -6.56 -0.31 -20.06
C LEU A 322 -7.33 0.52 -21.09
N VAL A 323 -6.67 1.41 -21.83
CA VAL A 323 -7.31 2.21 -22.90
C VAL A 323 -7.79 1.33 -24.04
N VAL A 324 -7.03 0.30 -24.37
CA VAL A 324 -7.25 -0.55 -25.58
C VAL A 324 -7.76 -1.96 -25.25
N VAL A 325 -8.00 -2.26 -23.97
CA VAL A 325 -8.47 -3.58 -23.56
C VAL A 325 -9.85 -3.89 -24.14
N THR A 326 -10.01 -5.08 -24.72
CA THR A 326 -11.25 -5.52 -25.39
C THR A 326 -11.85 -6.78 -24.81
N THR A 327 -11.12 -7.50 -23.96
CA THR A 327 -11.58 -8.76 -23.36
C THR A 327 -11.31 -8.82 -21.88
N PRO A 328 -12.18 -9.48 -21.07
CA PRO A 328 -11.95 -9.69 -19.65
C PRO A 328 -10.63 -10.39 -19.33
N GLY A 329 -10.21 -11.37 -20.17
CA GLY A 329 -8.95 -12.10 -20.00
C GLY A 329 -7.73 -11.19 -20.13
N LEU A 330 -7.72 -10.27 -21.10
CA LEU A 330 -6.64 -9.29 -21.26
C LEU A 330 -6.60 -8.32 -20.08
N LEU A 331 -7.76 -7.90 -19.54
CA LEU A 331 -7.81 -7.08 -18.33
C LEU A 331 -7.22 -7.81 -17.13
N MET A 332 -7.50 -9.10 -16.96
CA MET A 332 -6.88 -9.92 -15.90
C MET A 332 -5.35 -10.01 -16.06
N LEU A 333 -4.85 -10.16 -17.29
CA LEU A 333 -3.40 -10.15 -17.55
C LEU A 333 -2.78 -8.80 -17.17
N LEU A 334 -3.45 -7.69 -17.47
CA LEU A 334 -2.99 -6.35 -17.09
C LEU A 334 -2.89 -6.20 -15.57
N GLN A 335 -3.75 -6.87 -14.77
CA GLN A 335 -3.62 -6.84 -13.30
C GLN A 335 -2.30 -7.47 -12.82
N VAL A 336 -1.78 -8.49 -13.52
CA VAL A 336 -0.45 -9.06 -13.21
C VAL A 336 0.65 -8.03 -13.53
N VAL A 337 0.51 -7.29 -14.64
CA VAL A 337 1.44 -6.19 -14.98
C VAL A 337 1.40 -5.10 -13.90
N TYR A 338 0.22 -4.76 -13.40
CA TYR A 338 0.07 -3.81 -12.30
C TYR A 338 0.76 -4.27 -11.01
N ALA A 339 0.68 -5.56 -10.70
CA ALA A 339 1.39 -6.14 -9.56
C ALA A 339 2.92 -6.06 -9.71
N VAL A 340 3.45 -6.19 -10.94
CA VAL A 340 4.89 -5.95 -11.23
C VAL A 340 5.27 -4.51 -10.93
N PHE A 341 4.44 -3.54 -11.34
CA PHE A 341 4.63 -2.12 -11.00
C PHE A 341 4.69 -1.92 -9.49
N GLY A 342 3.68 -2.39 -8.74
CA GLY A 342 3.61 -2.24 -7.28
C GLY A 342 4.82 -2.86 -6.57
N ALA A 343 5.11 -4.14 -6.84
CA ALA A 343 6.21 -4.85 -6.20
C ALA A 343 7.59 -4.22 -6.49
N ALA A 344 7.86 -3.87 -7.75
CA ALA A 344 9.15 -3.34 -8.16
C ALA A 344 9.41 -1.93 -7.60
N THR A 345 8.41 -1.04 -7.67
CA THR A 345 8.55 0.35 -7.20
C THR A 345 8.61 0.44 -5.68
N VAL A 346 7.82 -0.36 -4.95
CA VAL A 346 7.87 -0.37 -3.49
C VAL A 346 9.24 -0.88 -2.99
N ILE A 347 9.70 -2.03 -3.50
CA ILE A 347 10.95 -2.64 -3.03
C ILE A 347 12.16 -1.78 -3.42
N ALA A 348 12.30 -1.44 -4.71
CA ALA A 348 13.45 -0.67 -5.18
C ALA A 348 13.38 0.79 -4.72
N GLY A 349 12.20 1.39 -4.66
CA GLY A 349 12.02 2.79 -4.29
C GLY A 349 12.35 3.07 -2.82
N ILE A 350 11.92 2.21 -1.89
CA ILE A 350 12.28 2.35 -0.47
C ILE A 350 13.80 2.23 -0.27
N ASP A 351 14.44 1.24 -0.89
CA ASP A 351 15.88 1.04 -0.77
C ASP A 351 16.68 2.21 -1.40
N LEU A 352 16.25 2.73 -2.55
CA LEU A 352 16.81 3.93 -3.15
C LEU A 352 16.66 5.15 -2.23
N ALA A 353 15.46 5.36 -1.67
CA ALA A 353 15.19 6.46 -0.75
C ALA A 353 16.11 6.43 0.47
N GLN A 354 16.28 5.26 1.09
CA GLN A 354 17.15 5.07 2.25
C GLN A 354 18.63 5.37 1.92
N ARG A 355 19.08 5.03 0.72
CA ARG A 355 20.46 5.32 0.27
C ARG A 355 20.69 6.80 -0.01
N LEU A 356 19.69 7.50 -0.54
CA LEU A 356 19.75 8.94 -0.80
C LEU A 356 19.89 9.76 0.49
N MET A 357 19.43 9.23 1.62
CA MET A 357 19.56 9.84 2.94
C MET A 357 20.27 8.88 3.91
N ALA A 358 21.51 8.52 3.61
CA ALA A 358 22.32 7.68 4.48
C ALA A 358 22.43 8.28 5.90
N GLY A 359 22.17 7.45 6.92
CA GLY A 359 22.11 7.87 8.33
C GLY A 359 20.71 8.32 8.80
N ARG A 360 19.72 8.50 7.90
CA ARG A 360 18.33 8.88 8.22
C ARG A 360 17.32 8.00 7.50
N ALA A 361 17.54 6.69 7.50
CA ALA A 361 16.75 5.72 6.72
C ALA A 361 15.23 5.75 7.05
N GLY A 362 14.88 5.94 8.32
CA GLY A 362 13.47 6.07 8.75
C GLY A 362 12.80 7.30 8.14
N MET A 363 13.47 8.47 8.20
CA MET A 363 12.98 9.72 7.61
C MET A 363 12.84 9.59 6.08
N ALA A 364 13.83 9.00 5.40
CA ALA A 364 13.80 8.76 3.96
C ALA A 364 12.61 7.89 3.56
N THR A 365 12.35 6.82 4.30
CA THR A 365 11.20 5.93 4.06
C THR A 365 9.88 6.66 4.28
N SER A 366 9.75 7.48 5.34
CA SER A 366 8.55 8.26 5.61
C SER A 366 8.27 9.28 4.51
N ILE A 367 9.30 10.01 4.06
CA ILE A 367 9.20 10.96 2.94
C ILE A 367 8.80 10.21 1.65
N TYR A 368 9.44 9.07 1.36
CA TYR A 368 9.09 8.27 0.18
C TYR A 368 7.62 7.81 0.24
N LEU A 369 7.18 7.22 1.34
CA LEU A 369 5.82 6.71 1.48
C LEU A 369 4.75 7.83 1.52
N SER A 370 5.13 9.08 1.79
CA SER A 370 4.20 10.22 1.73
C SER A 370 3.64 10.47 0.32
N HIS A 371 4.28 9.92 -0.74
CA HIS A 371 3.74 9.98 -2.11
C HIS A 371 2.35 9.36 -2.21
N GLU A 372 2.00 8.37 -1.40
CA GLU A 372 0.67 7.75 -1.38
C GLU A 372 -0.45 8.76 -1.08
N ASN A 373 -0.21 9.66 -0.11
CA ASN A 373 -1.18 10.69 0.26
C ASN A 373 -1.31 11.76 -0.85
N VAL A 374 -0.17 12.21 -1.38
CA VAL A 374 -0.14 13.20 -2.46
C VAL A 374 -0.74 12.61 -3.74
N ALA A 375 -0.42 11.35 -4.06
CA ALA A 375 -0.98 10.64 -5.20
C ALA A 375 -2.50 10.44 -5.08
N THR A 376 -3.03 10.30 -3.86
CA THR A 376 -4.47 10.23 -3.66
C THR A 376 -5.15 11.54 -4.07
N ILE A 377 -4.59 12.70 -3.70
CA ILE A 377 -5.12 14.01 -4.11
C ILE A 377 -5.02 14.19 -5.62
N ASN A 378 -3.80 14.02 -6.15
CA ASN A 378 -3.55 14.17 -7.58
C ASN A 378 -4.36 13.17 -8.41
N GLY A 379 -4.39 11.91 -8.01
CA GLY A 379 -5.15 10.84 -8.65
C GLY A 379 -6.67 11.09 -8.61
N SER A 380 -7.16 11.71 -7.55
CA SER A 380 -8.56 12.13 -7.45
C SER A 380 -8.92 13.19 -8.51
N LEU A 381 -8.07 14.19 -8.68
CA LEU A 381 -8.26 15.24 -9.70
C LEU A 381 -8.14 14.63 -11.11
N VAL A 382 -7.12 13.82 -11.34
CA VAL A 382 -6.93 13.10 -12.62
C VAL A 382 -8.14 12.24 -12.94
N ALA A 383 -8.64 11.43 -11.99
CA ALA A 383 -9.80 10.58 -12.20
C ALA A 383 -11.07 11.41 -12.54
N MET A 384 -11.31 12.47 -11.76
CA MET A 384 -12.48 13.33 -11.97
C MET A 384 -12.46 13.98 -13.37
N VAL A 385 -11.35 14.61 -13.75
CA VAL A 385 -11.23 15.27 -15.05
C VAL A 385 -11.26 14.27 -16.19
N SER A 386 -10.52 13.16 -16.08
CA SER A 386 -10.41 12.15 -17.14
C SER A 386 -11.75 11.48 -17.43
N VAL A 387 -12.49 11.08 -16.39
CA VAL A 387 -13.80 10.41 -16.56
C VAL A 387 -14.85 11.40 -17.08
N ALA A 388 -14.85 12.64 -16.58
CA ALA A 388 -15.79 13.66 -17.02
C ALA A 388 -15.62 14.07 -18.50
N THR A 389 -14.37 14.06 -19.01
CA THR A 389 -14.06 14.53 -20.36
C THR A 389 -13.96 13.39 -21.39
N LEU A 390 -13.43 12.24 -21.01
CA LEU A 390 -13.08 11.14 -21.90
C LEU A 390 -13.88 9.84 -21.63
N GLY A 391 -14.62 9.79 -20.51
CA GLY A 391 -15.36 8.60 -20.09
C GLY A 391 -14.48 7.56 -19.37
N HIS A 392 -15.11 6.44 -19.01
CA HIS A 392 -14.53 5.47 -18.08
C HIS A 392 -13.36 4.63 -18.67
N GLN A 393 -13.32 4.39 -19.97
CA GLN A 393 -12.23 3.61 -20.61
C GLN A 393 -11.16 4.52 -21.21
N ILE A 394 -11.52 5.45 -22.10
CA ILE A 394 -10.56 6.35 -22.74
C ILE A 394 -9.90 7.28 -21.70
N GLY A 395 -10.57 7.58 -20.61
CA GLY A 395 -10.03 8.36 -19.50
C GLY A 395 -8.71 7.80 -18.93
N PHE A 396 -8.43 6.50 -19.07
CA PHE A 396 -7.13 5.93 -18.67
C PHE A 396 -5.95 6.43 -19.51
N LEU A 397 -6.20 7.13 -20.62
CA LEU A 397 -5.16 7.80 -21.41
C LEU A 397 -4.41 8.86 -20.59
N VAL A 398 -5.10 9.57 -19.70
CA VAL A 398 -4.46 10.61 -18.87
C VAL A 398 -3.45 10.02 -17.89
N PRO A 399 -3.80 9.03 -17.02
CA PRO A 399 -2.79 8.39 -16.18
C PRO A 399 -1.73 7.64 -17.00
N ALA A 400 -2.03 7.10 -18.18
CA ALA A 400 -1.03 6.50 -19.07
C ALA A 400 0.01 7.54 -19.54
N ALA A 401 -0.45 8.73 -19.94
CA ALA A 401 0.44 9.83 -20.35
C ALA A 401 1.30 10.32 -19.18
N LEU A 402 0.72 10.46 -17.97
CA LEU A 402 1.46 10.83 -16.77
C LEU A 402 2.53 9.79 -16.41
N CYS A 403 2.21 8.51 -16.52
CA CYS A 403 3.16 7.42 -16.32
C CYS A 403 4.27 7.43 -17.37
N LEU A 404 3.96 7.71 -18.64
CA LEU A 404 4.96 7.83 -19.69
C LEU A 404 5.94 8.98 -19.42
N VAL A 405 5.41 10.15 -19.04
CA VAL A 405 6.24 11.31 -18.64
C VAL A 405 7.11 10.96 -17.44
N ALA A 406 6.54 10.33 -16.42
CA ALA A 406 7.27 9.90 -15.22
C ALA A 406 8.34 8.86 -15.55
N PHE A 407 8.06 7.93 -16.46
CA PHE A 407 9.04 6.94 -16.93
C PHE A 407 10.19 7.59 -17.69
N ALA A 408 9.89 8.47 -18.65
CA ALA A 408 10.91 9.20 -19.42
C ALA A 408 11.79 10.06 -18.49
N PHE A 409 11.17 10.74 -17.52
CA PHE A 409 11.90 11.54 -16.54
C PHE A 409 12.75 10.67 -15.60
N SER A 410 12.25 9.53 -15.16
CA SER A 410 13.03 8.59 -14.34
C SER A 410 14.23 8.03 -15.07
N THR A 411 14.07 7.64 -16.33
CA THR A 411 15.18 7.13 -17.15
C THR A 411 16.24 8.21 -17.36
N TRP A 412 15.82 9.44 -17.64
CA TRP A 412 16.74 10.57 -17.79
C TRP A 412 17.48 10.92 -16.47
N ALA A 413 16.76 11.00 -15.34
CA ALA A 413 17.35 11.31 -14.05
C ALA A 413 18.34 10.23 -13.58
N PHE A 414 17.98 8.96 -13.79
CA PHE A 414 18.82 7.83 -13.42
C PHE A 414 20.05 7.72 -14.32
N ALA A 415 19.93 8.04 -15.62
CA ALA A 415 21.06 8.06 -16.54
C ALA A 415 22.09 9.15 -16.17
N ARG A 416 21.63 10.26 -15.57
CA ARG A 416 22.55 11.33 -15.08
C ARG A 416 23.29 10.98 -13.79
N HIS A 417 22.72 10.06 -12.99
CA HIS A 417 23.29 9.66 -11.71
C HIS A 417 23.43 8.12 -11.59
N PRO A 418 24.14 7.46 -12.55
CA PRO A 418 24.14 6.00 -12.68
C PRO A 418 24.71 5.28 -11.45
N ASP A 419 25.66 5.87 -10.75
CA ASP A 419 26.26 5.28 -9.55
C ASP A 419 25.34 5.41 -8.33
N THR A 420 24.57 6.50 -8.24
CA THR A 420 23.60 6.73 -7.15
C THR A 420 22.42 5.77 -7.25
N PHE A 421 21.94 5.52 -8.48
CA PHE A 421 20.78 4.64 -8.73
C PHE A 421 21.17 3.20 -9.07
N ASP A 422 22.46 2.85 -8.90
CA ASP A 422 22.96 1.47 -9.08
C ASP A 422 22.63 0.87 -10.46
N LEU A 423 22.76 1.68 -11.51
CA LEU A 423 22.57 1.26 -12.91
C LEU A 423 23.76 0.50 -13.47
N ARG A 424 24.98 0.75 -12.96
CA ARG A 424 26.21 0.07 -13.35
C ARG A 424 26.44 -1.12 -12.41
N ARG A 425 26.75 -2.30 -12.96
CA ARG A 425 27.30 -3.40 -12.17
C ARG A 425 28.61 -2.95 -11.57
N ARG A 426 28.70 -2.81 -10.24
CA ARG A 426 29.99 -2.87 -9.60
C ARG A 426 30.45 -4.33 -9.67
N PRO A 427 31.63 -4.63 -10.25
CA PRO A 427 32.23 -5.94 -10.03
C PRO A 427 32.35 -6.14 -8.52
N PRO A 428 32.17 -7.38 -7.99
CA PRO A 428 32.41 -7.63 -6.59
C PRO A 428 33.79 -7.12 -6.27
N SER A 429 33.89 -6.06 -5.44
CA SER A 429 35.14 -5.51 -4.98
C SER A 429 35.80 -6.59 -4.17
N GLY A 430 36.79 -7.24 -4.76
CA GLY A 430 37.74 -8.11 -4.08
C GLY A 430 38.58 -7.28 -3.11
N GLN A 431 37.97 -6.74 -2.08
CA GLN A 431 38.67 -6.35 -0.89
C GLN A 431 39.05 -7.63 -0.15
N ARG A 432 40.16 -8.23 -0.58
CA ARG A 432 40.95 -9.04 0.34
C ARG A 432 41.24 -8.14 1.55
N PRO A 433 40.91 -8.55 2.78
CA PRO A 433 41.39 -7.84 3.95
C PRO A 433 42.95 -7.80 3.81
N ARG A 434 43.51 -6.61 3.76
CA ARG A 434 44.96 -6.45 3.94
C ARG A 434 45.23 -6.95 5.35
N ILE A 435 45.77 -8.15 5.44
CA ILE A 435 46.40 -8.65 6.65
C ILE A 435 47.60 -7.72 6.85
N PRO A 436 47.70 -6.96 7.96
CA PRO A 436 48.90 -6.17 8.22
C PRO A 436 50.07 -7.18 8.31
N ALA A 437 51.07 -6.97 7.44
CA ALA A 437 52.30 -7.73 7.49
C ALA A 437 52.93 -7.54 8.88
N GLY A 438 53.24 -8.66 9.51
CA GLY A 438 53.65 -8.77 10.88
C GLY A 438 54.86 -7.91 11.18
N THR A 439 54.89 -7.45 12.42
CA THR A 439 56.11 -7.13 13.15
C THR A 439 56.68 -8.45 13.63
N ALA A 440 57.89 -8.75 13.08
CA ALA A 440 58.79 -9.76 13.60
C ALA A 440 59.37 -9.30 14.93
#